data_553b8987845bdf233e13dd8e507f77ca
#
_entry.id   553b8987845bdf233e13dd8e507f77ca
#
_cell.length_a   1.000
_cell.length_b   1.000
_cell.length_c   1.000
_cell.angle_alpha   90.00
_cell.angle_beta   90.00
_cell.angle_gamma   90.00
#
_symmetry.space_group_name_H-M   'P 1'
#
loop_
_entity.id
_entity.type
_entity.pdbx_description
1 polymer ?
#
loop_
_entity_poly.entity_id
_entity_poly.type
_entity_poly.pdbx_seq_one_letter_code
_entity_poly.pdbx_strand_id
1 'polypeptide(L)'
;MDNVLAAFFAPLTLLVGGGLVALGFLSFLDLHFFKTPLRAKIAFAVGLAFLVATEAMFVTGSGSGRYLSGLRTDVTDCEYLVEQANPLERGKPSLVIAREIKACMDRLGYDWTTEHPHCVEAPISTNLFCYLPKTKFARTIVAYQMKFE
;
A
#
# COMPACT_ATOMS: atom_id res chain seq x y z
N MET A 1 -14.28 -0.95 8.24
CA MET A 1 -14.36 0.04 9.34
C MET A 1 -12.99 0.57 9.77
N ASP A 2 -11.92 -0.14 9.46
CA ASP A 2 -10.55 0.16 9.96
C ASP A 2 -9.89 1.39 9.33
N ASN A 3 -10.25 1.76 8.11
CA ASN A 3 -9.69 2.94 7.42
C ASN A 3 -10.12 4.29 8.04
N VAL A 4 -11.29 4.35 8.68
CA VAL A 4 -11.79 5.58 9.32
C VAL A 4 -11.03 5.85 10.62
N LEU A 5 -10.73 4.79 11.38
CA LEU A 5 -9.92 4.89 12.59
C LEU A 5 -8.49 5.37 12.28
N ALA A 6 -7.85 4.78 11.30
CA ALA A 6 -6.50 5.18 10.88
C ALA A 6 -6.47 6.64 10.39
N ALA A 7 -7.45 7.07 9.60
CA ALA A 7 -7.55 8.46 9.12
C ALA A 7 -7.75 9.48 10.24
N PHE A 8 -8.41 9.09 11.34
CA PHE A 8 -8.62 9.98 12.50
C PHE A 8 -7.42 10.00 13.46
N PHE A 9 -6.84 8.83 13.74
CA PHE A 9 -5.74 8.73 14.70
C PHE A 9 -4.37 9.14 14.13
N ALA A 10 -4.12 8.95 12.84
CA ALA A 10 -2.83 9.29 12.23
C ALA A 10 -2.46 10.78 12.38
N PRO A 11 -3.32 11.77 12.08
CA PRO A 11 -2.97 13.18 12.29
C PRO A 11 -2.77 13.52 13.78
N LEU A 12 -3.53 12.91 14.70
CA LEU A 12 -3.36 13.10 16.13
C LEU A 12 -2.01 12.57 16.64
N THR A 13 -1.63 11.37 16.26
CA THR A 13 -0.35 10.77 16.63
C THR A 13 0.83 11.53 16.03
N LEU A 14 0.67 12.07 14.81
CA LEU A 14 1.68 12.90 14.17
C LEU A 14 1.88 14.24 14.88
N LEU A 15 0.79 14.90 15.30
CA LEU A 15 0.86 16.15 16.07
C LEU A 15 1.50 15.94 17.45
N VAL A 16 1.07 14.91 18.18
CA VAL A 16 1.62 14.60 19.51
C VAL A 16 3.08 14.15 19.40
N GLY A 17 3.39 13.24 18.47
CA GLY A 17 4.74 12.75 18.24
C GLY A 17 5.69 13.86 17.79
N GLY A 18 5.29 14.67 16.82
CA GLY A 18 6.05 15.83 16.34
C GLY A 18 6.29 16.88 17.43
N GLY A 19 5.27 17.17 18.23
CA GLY A 19 5.37 18.08 19.38
C GLY A 19 6.37 17.59 20.44
N LEU A 20 6.32 16.31 20.80
CA LEU A 20 7.26 15.71 21.76
C LEU A 20 8.69 15.67 21.23
N VAL A 21 8.89 15.37 19.94
CA VAL A 21 10.22 15.42 19.30
C VAL A 21 10.75 16.84 19.29
N ALA A 22 9.95 17.83 18.92
CA ALA A 22 10.35 19.24 18.90
C ALA A 22 10.74 19.74 20.31
N LEU A 23 9.92 19.48 21.32
CA LEU A 23 10.22 19.86 22.71
C LEU A 23 11.47 19.14 23.26
N GLY A 24 11.63 17.86 22.95
CA GLY A 24 12.81 17.09 23.31
C GLY A 24 14.07 17.63 22.62
N PHE A 25 13.97 17.97 21.33
CA PHE A 25 15.07 18.53 20.52
C PHE A 25 15.49 19.93 21.02
N LEU A 26 14.55 20.81 21.33
CA LEU A 26 14.82 22.13 21.88
C LEU A 26 15.62 22.06 23.20
N SER A 27 15.44 20.99 23.97
CA SER A 27 16.23 20.77 25.20
C SER A 27 17.71 20.50 24.92
N PHE A 28 18.09 20.01 23.71
CA PHE A 28 19.50 19.90 23.30
C PHE A 28 20.11 21.24 22.88
N LEU A 29 19.28 22.25 22.60
CA LEU A 29 19.70 23.62 22.27
C LEU A 29 19.68 24.56 23.49
N ASP A 30 19.80 24.01 24.71
CA ASP A 30 19.75 24.72 26.00
C ASP A 30 18.43 25.46 26.31
N LEU A 31 17.39 25.24 25.53
CA LEU A 31 16.03 25.70 25.77
C LEU A 31 15.30 24.71 26.69
N HIS A 32 15.42 24.89 28.02
CA HIS A 32 14.95 23.93 29.00
C HIS A 32 13.46 24.03 29.27
N PHE A 33 12.65 23.25 28.55
CA PHE A 33 11.23 23.05 28.86
C PHE A 33 11.00 21.97 29.94
N PHE A 34 11.95 21.08 30.14
CA PHE A 34 11.90 19.99 31.10
C PHE A 34 12.83 20.26 32.29
N LYS A 35 12.34 19.97 33.51
CA LYS A 35 13.14 20.15 34.75
C LYS A 35 14.37 19.26 34.85
N THR A 36 14.43 18.15 34.06
CA THR A 36 15.55 17.20 34.07
C THR A 36 15.89 16.77 32.65
N PRO A 37 17.19 16.58 32.33
CA PRO A 37 17.62 16.15 30.98
C PRO A 37 17.09 14.73 30.63
N LEU A 38 16.83 13.90 31.62
CA LEU A 38 16.25 12.58 31.42
C LEU A 38 14.84 12.66 30.84
N ARG A 39 14.00 13.58 31.33
CA ARG A 39 12.63 13.76 30.81
C ARG A 39 12.63 14.25 29.38
N ALA A 40 13.58 15.10 28.99
CA ALA A 40 13.72 15.56 27.63
C ALA A 40 14.08 14.40 26.67
N LYS A 41 15.01 13.53 27.08
CA LYS A 41 15.39 12.33 26.30
C LYS A 41 14.22 11.36 26.17
N ILE A 42 13.46 11.14 27.24
CA ILE A 42 12.26 10.28 27.21
C ILE A 42 11.22 10.88 26.27
N ALA A 43 10.93 12.18 26.38
CA ALA A 43 9.98 12.85 25.50
C ALA A 43 10.38 12.72 24.02
N PHE A 44 11.65 12.93 23.70
CA PHE A 44 12.19 12.75 22.35
C PHE A 44 12.02 11.31 21.84
N ALA A 45 12.41 10.31 22.65
CA ALA A 45 12.30 8.90 22.29
C ALA A 45 10.85 8.45 22.09
N VAL A 46 9.93 8.88 22.97
CA VAL A 46 8.50 8.59 22.86
C VAL A 46 7.91 9.28 21.62
N GLY A 47 8.26 10.54 21.37
CA GLY A 47 7.83 11.24 20.17
C GLY A 47 8.29 10.55 18.89
N LEU A 48 9.55 10.09 18.84
CA LEU A 48 10.08 9.34 17.71
C LEU A 48 9.31 8.01 17.51
N ALA A 49 9.03 7.29 18.59
CA ALA A 49 8.24 6.06 18.54
C ALA A 49 6.82 6.30 17.99
N PHE A 50 6.17 7.40 18.36
CA PHE A 50 4.87 7.79 17.78
C PHE A 50 4.97 8.09 16.29
N LEU A 51 6.01 8.78 15.82
CA LEU A 51 6.21 9.05 14.39
C LEU A 51 6.40 7.74 13.61
N VAL A 52 7.25 6.84 14.10
CA VAL A 52 7.46 5.52 13.46
C VAL A 52 6.18 4.69 13.45
N ALA A 53 5.40 4.71 14.53
CA ALA A 53 4.11 4.02 14.58
C ALA A 53 3.10 4.61 13.57
N THR A 54 3.09 5.94 13.40
CA THR A 54 2.25 6.62 12.41
C THR A 54 2.62 6.20 10.98
N GLU A 55 3.92 6.20 10.65
CA GLU A 55 4.42 5.71 9.35
C GLU A 55 4.00 4.24 9.11
N ALA A 56 4.17 3.38 10.12
CA ALA A 56 3.74 1.99 10.03
C ALA A 56 2.24 1.86 9.78
N MET A 57 1.40 2.67 10.44
CA MET A 57 -0.04 2.70 10.20
C MET A 57 -0.40 3.16 8.78
N PHE A 58 0.32 4.14 8.23
CA PHE A 58 0.11 4.57 6.84
C PHE A 58 0.50 3.49 5.84
N VAL A 59 1.60 2.79 6.07
CA VAL A 59 2.07 1.72 5.18
C VAL A 59 1.15 0.50 5.24
N THR A 60 0.62 0.16 6.43
CA THR A 60 -0.22 -1.04 6.59
C THR A 60 -1.70 -0.77 6.38
N GLY A 61 -2.22 0.40 6.78
CA GLY A 61 -3.66 0.65 6.85
C GLY A 61 -4.33 1.19 5.56
N SER A 62 -3.57 1.69 4.58
CA SER A 62 -4.14 2.25 3.35
C SER A 62 -3.56 1.67 2.06
N GLY A 63 -2.67 0.72 2.18
CA GLY A 63 -1.85 0.24 1.06
C GLY A 63 -2.60 -0.64 0.08
N SER A 64 -3.32 -1.67 0.56
CA SER A 64 -4.04 -2.63 -0.28
C SER A 64 -5.15 -1.96 -1.09
N GLY A 65 -5.98 -1.14 -0.47
CA GLY A 65 -7.06 -0.45 -1.16
C GLY A 65 -6.58 0.49 -2.28
N ARG A 66 -5.49 1.24 -2.06
CA ARG A 66 -4.88 2.09 -3.10
C ARG A 66 -4.26 1.25 -4.20
N TYR A 67 -3.54 0.20 -3.84
CA TYR A 67 -2.95 -0.71 -4.80
C TYR A 67 -4.02 -1.36 -5.68
N LEU A 68 -5.05 -1.97 -5.07
CA LEU A 68 -6.14 -2.61 -5.78
C LEU A 68 -6.95 -1.62 -6.63
N SER A 69 -7.12 -0.37 -6.18
CA SER A 69 -7.78 0.68 -6.97
C SER A 69 -6.97 1.06 -8.21
N GLY A 70 -5.66 1.29 -8.08
CA GLY A 70 -4.78 1.54 -9.22
C GLY A 70 -4.73 0.35 -10.17
N LEU A 71 -4.54 -0.85 -9.63
CA LEU A 71 -4.50 -2.08 -10.39
C LEU A 71 -5.81 -2.34 -11.17
N ARG A 72 -6.97 -1.99 -10.58
CA ARG A 72 -8.26 -2.10 -11.27
C ARG A 72 -8.29 -1.23 -12.52
N THR A 73 -7.79 0.00 -12.44
CA THR A 73 -7.70 0.89 -13.61
C THR A 73 -6.81 0.26 -14.68
N ASP A 74 -5.60 -0.17 -14.31
CA ASP A 74 -4.64 -0.77 -15.23
C ASP A 74 -5.18 -2.03 -15.91
N VAL A 75 -5.86 -2.92 -15.16
CA VAL A 75 -6.49 -4.13 -15.70
C VAL A 75 -7.63 -3.78 -16.66
N THR A 76 -8.49 -2.80 -16.29
CA THR A 76 -9.61 -2.36 -17.15
C THR A 76 -9.11 -1.73 -18.44
N ASP A 77 -8.05 -0.92 -18.37
CA ASP A 77 -7.43 -0.30 -19.55
C ASP A 77 -6.81 -1.37 -20.47
N CYS A 78 -6.10 -2.35 -19.88
CA CYS A 78 -5.55 -3.47 -20.64
C CYS A 78 -6.66 -4.32 -21.30
N GLU A 79 -7.73 -4.62 -20.58
CA GLU A 79 -8.88 -5.37 -21.11
C GLU A 79 -9.51 -4.61 -22.30
N TYR A 80 -9.77 -3.32 -22.12
CA TYR A 80 -10.34 -2.47 -23.17
C TYR A 80 -9.47 -2.43 -24.44
N LEU A 81 -8.16 -2.22 -24.30
CA LEU A 81 -7.22 -2.17 -25.42
C LEU A 81 -7.15 -3.51 -26.17
N VAL A 82 -7.10 -4.62 -25.41
CA VAL A 82 -7.04 -5.96 -25.97
C VAL A 82 -8.33 -6.34 -26.69
N GLU A 83 -9.48 -6.00 -26.12
CA GLU A 83 -10.79 -6.24 -26.77
C GLU A 83 -10.97 -5.40 -28.05
N GLN A 84 -10.45 -4.17 -28.07
CA GLN A 84 -10.44 -3.35 -29.29
C GLN A 84 -9.58 -3.97 -30.40
N ALA A 85 -8.43 -4.54 -30.01
CA ALA A 85 -7.53 -5.19 -30.96
C ALA A 85 -8.09 -6.53 -31.49
N ASN A 86 -8.98 -7.20 -30.72
CA ASN A 86 -9.53 -8.52 -31.04
C ASN A 86 -11.08 -8.51 -31.07
N PRO A 87 -11.75 -7.78 -31.97
CA PRO A 87 -13.19 -7.56 -31.95
C PRO A 87 -14.02 -8.86 -32.11
N LEU A 88 -13.46 -9.89 -32.76
CA LEU A 88 -14.14 -11.17 -32.94
C LEU A 88 -14.17 -12.04 -31.68
N GLU A 89 -13.27 -11.78 -30.75
CA GLU A 89 -13.13 -12.50 -29.47
C GLU A 89 -13.78 -11.75 -28.31
N ARG A 90 -14.25 -10.55 -28.56
CA ARG A 90 -14.86 -9.67 -27.54
C ARG A 90 -16.06 -10.32 -26.87
N GLY A 91 -16.09 -10.25 -25.54
CA GLY A 91 -17.20 -10.79 -24.73
C GLY A 91 -17.25 -12.33 -24.67
N LYS A 92 -16.23 -13.03 -25.17
CA LYS A 92 -16.11 -14.49 -25.08
C LYS A 92 -15.01 -14.87 -24.08
N PRO A 93 -15.10 -16.05 -23.44
CA PRO A 93 -14.00 -16.58 -22.63
C PRO A 93 -12.84 -17.05 -23.53
N SER A 94 -12.10 -16.10 -24.09
CA SER A 94 -11.03 -16.35 -25.05
C SER A 94 -9.68 -16.44 -24.37
N LEU A 95 -8.94 -17.52 -24.64
CA LEU A 95 -7.55 -17.67 -24.20
C LEU A 95 -6.61 -16.64 -24.84
N VAL A 96 -6.97 -16.11 -26.03
CA VAL A 96 -6.22 -15.05 -26.71
C VAL A 96 -6.32 -13.76 -25.88
N ILE A 97 -7.54 -13.33 -25.58
CA ILE A 97 -7.80 -12.15 -24.74
C ILE A 97 -7.07 -12.27 -23.39
N ALA A 98 -7.22 -13.41 -22.71
CA ALA A 98 -6.59 -13.63 -21.42
C ALA A 98 -5.05 -13.55 -21.47
N ARG A 99 -4.44 -14.07 -22.52
CA ARG A 99 -2.98 -13.99 -22.72
C ARG A 99 -2.51 -12.57 -22.98
N GLU A 100 -3.23 -11.84 -23.82
CA GLU A 100 -2.87 -10.47 -24.16
C GLU A 100 -3.07 -9.49 -23.00
N ILE A 101 -4.11 -9.68 -22.18
CA ILE A 101 -4.27 -8.91 -20.93
C ILE A 101 -3.06 -9.15 -20.01
N LYS A 102 -2.66 -10.41 -19.80
CA LYS A 102 -1.47 -10.72 -18.99
C LYS A 102 -0.20 -10.09 -19.57
N ALA A 103 -0.03 -10.10 -20.88
CA ALA A 103 1.11 -9.46 -21.54
C ALA A 103 1.08 -7.93 -21.44
N CYS A 104 -0.11 -7.33 -21.44
CA CYS A 104 -0.29 -5.89 -21.19
C CYS A 104 0.12 -5.54 -19.76
N MET A 105 -0.38 -6.26 -18.78
CA MET A 105 -0.04 -6.08 -17.35
C MET A 105 1.44 -6.32 -17.08
N ASP A 106 2.05 -7.28 -17.78
CA ASP A 106 3.49 -7.52 -17.70
C ASP A 106 4.32 -6.30 -18.14
N ARG A 107 3.90 -5.60 -19.20
CA ARG A 107 4.53 -4.35 -19.66
C ARG A 107 4.35 -3.20 -18.68
N LEU A 108 3.25 -3.16 -17.93
CA LEU A 108 3.00 -2.18 -16.87
C LEU A 108 3.77 -2.46 -15.59
N GLY A 109 4.51 -3.57 -15.52
CA GLY A 109 5.37 -3.89 -14.39
C GLY A 109 4.72 -4.79 -13.34
N TYR A 110 3.72 -5.58 -13.73
CA TYR A 110 3.08 -6.59 -12.89
C TYR A 110 3.43 -8.00 -13.34
N ASP A 111 3.62 -8.90 -12.38
CA ASP A 111 3.76 -10.34 -12.60
C ASP A 111 2.44 -11.04 -12.29
N TRP A 112 2.06 -11.97 -13.14
CA TRP A 112 0.98 -12.91 -12.86
C TRP A 112 1.41 -13.94 -11.82
N THR A 113 0.63 -14.11 -10.75
CA THR A 113 0.87 -15.07 -9.69
C THR A 113 -0.44 -15.69 -9.21
N THR A 114 -0.39 -16.96 -8.78
CA THR A 114 -1.52 -17.68 -8.21
C THR A 114 -1.33 -17.97 -6.72
N GLU A 115 -0.48 -17.17 -6.05
CA GLU A 115 -0.17 -17.39 -4.63
C GLU A 115 -1.31 -16.94 -3.69
N HIS A 116 -2.12 -15.97 -4.13
CA HIS A 116 -3.21 -15.45 -3.31
C HIS A 116 -4.45 -16.36 -3.38
N PRO A 117 -5.14 -16.65 -2.24
CA PRO A 117 -6.33 -17.53 -2.22
C PRO A 117 -7.41 -17.11 -3.21
N HIS A 118 -7.76 -15.83 -3.29
CA HIS A 118 -8.76 -15.32 -4.22
C HIS A 118 -8.34 -15.43 -5.70
N CYS A 119 -7.05 -15.52 -5.99
CA CYS A 119 -6.59 -15.84 -7.34
C CYS A 119 -6.72 -17.34 -7.63
N VAL A 120 -6.47 -18.20 -6.65
CA VAL A 120 -6.66 -19.66 -6.80
C VAL A 120 -8.12 -20.01 -7.07
N GLU A 121 -9.05 -19.35 -6.39
CA GLU A 121 -10.49 -19.53 -6.58
C GLU A 121 -10.98 -19.11 -7.96
N ALA A 122 -10.42 -18.02 -8.50
CA ALA A 122 -10.80 -17.46 -9.80
C ALA A 122 -9.57 -16.99 -10.59
N PRO A 123 -8.82 -17.91 -11.24
CA PRO A 123 -7.58 -17.59 -11.95
C PRO A 123 -7.85 -16.98 -13.35
N ILE A 124 -8.66 -15.92 -13.40
CA ILE A 124 -8.99 -15.19 -14.63
C ILE A 124 -8.10 -13.95 -14.79
N SER A 125 -7.79 -13.58 -16.04
CA SER A 125 -6.87 -12.48 -16.37
C SER A 125 -7.29 -11.10 -15.87
N THR A 126 -8.55 -10.92 -15.49
CA THR A 126 -9.10 -9.68 -14.91
C THR A 126 -9.15 -9.70 -13.38
N ASN A 127 -8.75 -10.81 -12.74
CA ASN A 127 -8.72 -10.90 -11.29
C ASN A 127 -7.52 -10.13 -10.72
N LEU A 128 -7.79 -9.09 -9.96
CA LEU A 128 -6.78 -8.20 -9.38
C LEU A 128 -5.81 -8.93 -8.42
N PHE A 129 -6.30 -9.92 -7.69
CA PHE A 129 -5.48 -10.69 -6.75
C PHE A 129 -4.45 -11.61 -7.41
N CYS A 130 -4.48 -11.71 -8.75
CA CYS A 130 -3.52 -12.49 -9.51
C CYS A 130 -2.30 -11.66 -9.98
N TYR A 131 -2.21 -10.39 -9.63
CA TYR A 131 -1.11 -9.53 -10.06
C TYR A 131 -0.32 -8.99 -8.88
N LEU A 132 1.01 -9.05 -8.97
CA LEU A 132 1.92 -8.44 -8.01
C LEU A 132 2.96 -7.58 -8.74
N PRO A 133 3.48 -6.51 -8.12
CA PRO A 133 4.53 -5.71 -8.72
C PRO A 133 5.79 -6.55 -8.99
N LYS A 134 6.50 -6.26 -10.09
CA LYS A 134 7.78 -6.90 -10.44
C LYS A 134 8.90 -6.52 -9.48
N THR A 135 8.88 -5.30 -8.95
CA THR A 135 9.93 -4.83 -8.05
C THR A 135 9.86 -5.56 -6.73
N LYS A 136 10.97 -6.16 -6.29
CA LYS A 136 11.04 -6.98 -5.06
C LYS A 136 10.50 -6.27 -3.83
N PHE A 137 10.87 -4.99 -3.65
CA PHE A 137 10.43 -4.20 -2.50
C PHE A 137 8.92 -3.97 -2.48
N ALA A 138 8.35 -3.48 -3.59
CA ALA A 138 6.90 -3.26 -3.70
C ALA A 138 6.13 -4.59 -3.59
N ARG A 139 6.64 -5.67 -4.22
CA ARG A 139 6.05 -7.01 -4.12
C ARG A 139 5.93 -7.50 -2.69
N THR A 140 6.97 -7.34 -1.88
CA THR A 140 6.96 -7.77 -0.47
C THR A 140 5.91 -6.99 0.33
N ILE A 141 5.85 -5.67 0.15
CA ILE A 141 4.87 -4.81 0.83
C ILE A 141 3.45 -5.19 0.41
N VAL A 142 3.18 -5.25 -0.89
CA VAL A 142 1.86 -5.56 -1.43
C VAL A 142 1.40 -6.95 -1.04
N ALA A 143 2.26 -7.97 -1.15
CA ALA A 143 1.95 -9.34 -0.75
C ALA A 143 1.61 -9.42 0.75
N TYR A 144 2.32 -8.66 1.59
CA TYR A 144 2.01 -8.58 3.02
C TYR A 144 0.66 -7.89 3.28
N GLN A 145 0.38 -6.78 2.58
CA GLN A 145 -0.88 -6.04 2.72
C GLN A 145 -2.09 -6.86 2.26
N MET A 146 -1.97 -7.55 1.12
CA MET A 146 -3.04 -8.39 0.57
C MET A 146 -3.34 -9.64 1.42
N LYS A 147 -2.41 -10.09 2.28
CA LYS A 147 -2.62 -11.24 3.15
C LYS A 147 -3.74 -11.03 4.17
N PHE A 148 -4.14 -9.80 4.43
CA PHE A 148 -5.15 -9.43 5.41
C PHE A 148 -6.49 -9.02 4.78
N GLU A 149 -6.63 -9.20 3.47
CA GLU A 149 -7.88 -9.01 2.70
C GLU A 149 -8.56 -10.36 2.37
#